data_ffe5852170a5e5041502cd49e101b585
#
_entry.id   ffe5852170a5e5041502cd49e101b585
#
_cell.length_a   1.000
_cell.length_b   1.000
_cell.length_c   1.000
_cell.angle_alpha   90.00
_cell.angle_beta   90.00
_cell.angle_gamma   90.00
#
_symmetry.space_group_name_H-M   'P 1'
#
loop_
_entity.id
_entity.type
_entity.pdbx_description
1 polymer ?
#
loop_
_entity_poly.entity_id
_entity_poly.type
_entity_poly.pdbx_seq_one_letter_code
_entity_poly.pdbx_strand_id
1 'polypeptide(L)'
;MVDLGGIETGLIAAALTLLVQWLLHPVAHRLDLLDHPKGRKDHAHPTPITGGLAMAVGILVTVWATPEVMGSAWIAFSLASTLLIVVGLLDDKYDLPWWLRIGAHVVAALVMALMGGVQIEQLGPVFGLGDTSLGILSLPFTVFATVGLINAINMIDGADGLAGSLVLTALVMLVAASLYAGNGVMADRVLIMVGAVAAFLWFNLRFPWQPRAKLFMGNAGSAFLGFVIAWVSFRLTQNPGHPVSPILALWLIPVPVMDTLVLMARRLRDGQSPFKADHNHIHHVLRGSGLSPMQKVAFLSVFSGVCGLACGQALRMDVPEPLLLGAFFVLCAAWYWLTSRRDRAVRLFSRLRNWGLLPAMSEVTTIRKPGTVIAQATQEAATESAARDKVA
;
A
#
# COMPACT_ATOMS: atom_id res chain seq x y z
N MET A 1 -6.73 -10.19 -25.33
CA MET A 1 -5.63 -9.30 -25.78
C MET A 1 -5.84 -7.97 -25.08
N VAL A 2 -4.78 -7.37 -24.52
CA VAL A 2 -4.85 -5.96 -24.13
C VAL A 2 -5.05 -5.18 -25.42
N ASP A 3 -6.11 -4.42 -25.52
CA ASP A 3 -6.30 -3.51 -26.63
C ASP A 3 -5.20 -2.42 -26.53
N LEU A 4 -4.67 -1.99 -27.66
CA LEU A 4 -3.73 -0.86 -27.69
C LEU A 4 -4.33 0.37 -26.97
N GLY A 5 -5.67 0.54 -27.06
CA GLY A 5 -6.42 1.56 -26.34
C GLY A 5 -6.28 1.51 -24.81
N GLY A 6 -6.17 0.31 -24.20
CA GLY A 6 -5.94 0.17 -22.76
C GLY A 6 -4.55 0.64 -22.32
N ILE A 7 -3.52 0.39 -23.12
CA ILE A 7 -2.16 0.90 -22.86
C ILE A 7 -2.12 2.42 -23.03
N GLU A 8 -2.74 2.94 -24.08
CA GLU A 8 -2.81 4.39 -24.34
C GLU A 8 -3.48 5.13 -23.19
N THR A 9 -4.62 4.65 -22.68
CA THR A 9 -5.30 5.27 -21.54
C THR A 9 -4.45 5.21 -20.25
N GLY A 10 -3.71 4.13 -20.04
CA GLY A 10 -2.73 4.02 -18.95
C GLY A 10 -1.60 5.06 -19.07
N LEU A 11 -1.08 5.28 -20.28
CA LEU A 11 -0.06 6.31 -20.55
C LEU A 11 -0.62 7.72 -20.38
N ILE A 12 -1.87 7.96 -20.78
CA ILE A 12 -2.56 9.24 -20.56
C ILE A 12 -2.70 9.51 -19.07
N ALA A 13 -3.15 8.51 -18.27
CA ALA A 13 -3.26 8.65 -16.84
C ALA A 13 -1.89 8.93 -16.19
N ALA A 14 -0.84 8.27 -16.66
CA ALA A 14 0.53 8.54 -16.21
C ALA A 14 0.95 9.98 -16.51
N ALA A 15 0.76 10.44 -17.74
CA ALA A 15 1.10 11.79 -18.16
C ALA A 15 0.31 12.87 -17.38
N LEU A 16 -0.98 12.66 -17.17
CA LEU A 16 -1.82 13.54 -16.36
C LEU A 16 -1.34 13.56 -14.89
N THR A 17 -1.03 12.41 -14.32
CA THR A 17 -0.49 12.32 -12.96
C THR A 17 0.82 13.09 -12.84
N LEU A 18 1.75 12.95 -13.79
CA LEU A 18 3.01 13.71 -13.83
C LEU A 18 2.76 15.22 -13.94
N LEU A 19 1.86 15.62 -14.82
CA LEU A 19 1.47 17.02 -15.01
C LEU A 19 0.90 17.62 -13.73
N VAL A 20 -0.05 16.92 -13.10
CA VAL A 20 -0.69 17.38 -11.85
C VAL A 20 0.33 17.44 -10.73
N GLN A 21 1.25 16.48 -10.61
CA GLN A 21 2.35 16.54 -9.63
C GLN A 21 3.23 17.76 -9.84
N TRP A 22 3.58 18.07 -11.08
CA TRP A 22 4.37 19.25 -11.42
C TRP A 22 3.65 20.55 -11.05
N LEU A 23 2.35 20.65 -11.38
CA LEU A 23 1.52 21.81 -11.05
C LEU A 23 1.30 21.97 -9.54
N LEU A 24 1.13 20.87 -8.82
CA LEU A 24 0.91 20.89 -7.37
C LEU A 24 2.18 21.17 -6.55
N HIS A 25 3.36 20.98 -7.12
CA HIS A 25 4.63 21.19 -6.39
C HIS A 25 4.73 22.60 -5.76
N PRO A 26 4.56 23.71 -6.50
CA PRO A 26 4.59 25.05 -5.92
C PRO A 26 3.39 25.31 -4.98
N VAL A 27 2.24 24.69 -5.25
CA VAL A 27 1.04 24.83 -4.41
C VAL A 27 1.26 24.16 -3.06
N ALA A 28 1.91 22.99 -3.03
CA ALA A 28 2.24 22.29 -1.79
C ALA A 28 3.08 23.15 -0.84
N HIS A 29 4.07 23.85 -1.37
CA HIS A 29 4.88 24.77 -0.58
C HIS A 29 4.10 26.01 -0.09
N ARG A 30 3.20 26.56 -0.91
CA ARG A 30 2.37 27.72 -0.52
C ARG A 30 1.31 27.39 0.52
N LEU A 31 0.71 26.20 0.45
CA LEU A 31 -0.36 25.76 1.35
C LEU A 31 0.14 24.96 2.56
N ASP A 32 1.48 24.80 2.68
CA ASP A 32 2.13 23.98 3.70
C ASP A 32 1.59 22.52 3.72
N LEU A 33 1.36 21.97 2.53
CA LEU A 33 1.04 20.56 2.34
C LEU A 33 2.34 19.75 2.26
N LEU A 34 3.13 19.84 3.35
CA LEU A 34 4.45 19.25 3.48
C LEU A 34 4.49 18.32 4.69
N ASP A 35 5.09 17.16 4.52
CA ASP A 35 5.46 16.34 5.66
C ASP A 35 6.75 16.88 6.28
N HIS A 36 6.62 17.50 7.45
CA HIS A 36 7.75 18.04 8.19
C HIS A 36 8.44 16.96 9.03
N PRO A 37 9.79 16.93 9.06
CA PRO A 37 10.53 16.01 9.91
C PRO A 37 10.29 16.37 11.40
N LYS A 38 9.42 15.61 12.07
CA LYS A 38 9.15 15.74 13.51
C LYS A 38 9.56 14.46 14.23
N GLY A 39 10.53 14.53 15.11
CA GLY A 39 10.93 13.54 16.13
C GLY A 39 11.18 12.12 15.67
N ARG A 40 10.19 11.41 15.13
CA ARG A 40 10.26 9.97 14.77
C ARG A 40 10.36 9.69 13.28
N LYS A 41 10.27 10.72 12.42
CA LYS A 41 10.23 10.57 10.97
C LYS A 41 11.63 10.41 10.40
N ASP A 42 11.78 9.50 9.44
CA ASP A 42 13.06 9.07 8.89
C ASP A 42 13.64 10.00 7.79
N HIS A 43 12.97 11.12 7.50
CA HIS A 43 13.42 12.07 6.47
C HIS A 43 13.91 13.38 7.10
N ALA A 44 14.95 13.97 6.50
CA ALA A 44 15.62 15.18 7.01
C ALA A 44 15.07 16.50 6.42
N HIS A 45 14.16 16.45 5.44
CA HIS A 45 13.67 17.62 4.72
C HIS A 45 12.15 17.57 4.60
N PRO A 46 11.45 18.74 4.62
CA PRO A 46 10.04 18.83 4.30
C PRO A 46 9.78 18.23 2.90
N THR A 47 8.81 17.32 2.79
CA THR A 47 8.50 16.61 1.56
C THR A 47 7.03 16.80 1.21
N PRO A 48 6.67 17.23 -0.04
CA PRO A 48 5.29 17.40 -0.46
C PRO A 48 4.47 16.10 -0.34
N ILE A 49 3.22 16.23 0.16
CA ILE A 49 2.28 15.12 0.35
C ILE A 49 1.13 15.18 -0.68
N THR A 50 1.46 15.50 -1.93
CA THR A 50 0.47 15.71 -3.00
C THR A 50 0.33 14.54 -3.95
N GLY A 51 1.11 13.45 -3.74
CA GLY A 51 1.11 12.29 -4.65
C GLY A 51 -0.24 11.60 -4.75
N GLY A 52 -0.96 11.47 -3.63
CA GLY A 52 -2.30 10.89 -3.60
C GLY A 52 -3.31 11.68 -4.43
N LEU A 53 -3.33 12.99 -4.27
CA LEU A 53 -4.19 13.88 -5.06
C LEU A 53 -3.87 13.80 -6.56
N ALA A 54 -2.59 13.80 -6.92
CA ALA A 54 -2.19 13.73 -8.32
C ALA A 54 -2.60 12.41 -8.99
N MET A 55 -2.41 11.26 -8.30
CA MET A 55 -2.89 9.96 -8.77
C MET A 55 -4.40 9.94 -8.94
N ALA A 56 -5.16 10.44 -7.95
CA ALA A 56 -6.62 10.45 -8.02
C ALA A 56 -7.13 11.30 -9.19
N VAL A 57 -6.57 12.49 -9.41
CA VAL A 57 -6.93 13.34 -10.55
C VAL A 57 -6.58 12.64 -11.86
N GLY A 58 -5.38 12.07 -12.00
CA GLY A 58 -4.97 11.35 -13.21
C GLY A 58 -5.91 10.20 -13.53
N ILE A 59 -6.28 9.38 -12.53
CA ILE A 59 -7.21 8.26 -12.70
C ILE A 59 -8.62 8.77 -13.05
N LEU A 60 -9.18 9.67 -12.23
CA LEU A 60 -10.56 10.11 -12.39
C LEU A 60 -10.77 10.83 -13.74
N VAL A 61 -9.87 11.74 -14.11
CA VAL A 61 -9.97 12.45 -15.39
C VAL A 61 -9.89 11.46 -16.56
N THR A 62 -8.96 10.49 -16.52
CA THR A 62 -8.82 9.51 -17.61
C THR A 62 -10.03 8.58 -17.67
N VAL A 63 -10.54 8.12 -16.53
CA VAL A 63 -11.74 7.28 -16.45
C VAL A 63 -12.93 8.00 -17.09
N TRP A 64 -13.14 9.28 -16.78
CA TRP A 64 -14.26 10.06 -17.34
C TRP A 64 -14.06 10.48 -18.80
N ALA A 65 -12.82 10.57 -19.26
CA ALA A 65 -12.53 10.84 -20.68
C ALA A 65 -12.76 9.63 -21.60
N THR A 66 -12.95 8.43 -21.03
CA THR A 66 -13.18 7.19 -21.81
C THR A 66 -14.68 6.97 -22.05
N PRO A 67 -15.15 6.84 -23.32
CA PRO A 67 -16.59 6.91 -23.69
C PRO A 67 -17.50 5.85 -23.06
N GLU A 68 -16.99 4.72 -22.64
CA GLU A 68 -17.76 3.55 -22.18
C GLU A 68 -18.16 3.58 -20.68
N VAL A 69 -17.98 4.70 -19.99
CA VAL A 69 -17.91 4.74 -18.52
C VAL A 69 -19.19 5.16 -17.80
N MET A 70 -20.24 5.55 -18.50
CA MET A 70 -21.42 6.21 -17.91
C MET A 70 -22.37 5.28 -17.11
N GLY A 71 -21.83 4.53 -16.14
CA GLY A 71 -22.61 3.70 -15.21
C GLY A 71 -22.57 4.18 -13.78
N SER A 72 -23.62 3.87 -12.98
CA SER A 72 -23.71 4.18 -11.55
C SER A 72 -22.47 3.76 -10.74
N ALA A 73 -21.85 2.64 -11.14
CA ALA A 73 -20.65 2.14 -10.51
C ALA A 73 -19.47 3.13 -10.56
N TRP A 74 -19.21 3.76 -11.71
CA TRP A 74 -18.13 4.73 -11.84
C TRP A 74 -18.43 6.07 -11.19
N ILE A 75 -19.71 6.46 -11.12
CA ILE A 75 -20.13 7.61 -10.31
C ILE A 75 -19.85 7.33 -8.84
N ALA A 76 -20.23 6.16 -8.33
CA ALA A 76 -19.96 5.76 -6.96
C ALA A 76 -18.44 5.69 -6.66
N PHE A 77 -17.64 5.12 -7.59
CA PHE A 77 -16.19 5.13 -7.48
C PHE A 77 -15.63 6.55 -7.35
N SER A 78 -16.09 7.46 -8.21
CA SER A 78 -15.62 8.85 -8.21
C SER A 78 -16.00 9.59 -6.93
N LEU A 79 -17.24 9.42 -6.44
CA LEU A 79 -17.71 10.04 -5.20
C LEU A 79 -16.94 9.52 -3.98
N ALA A 80 -16.79 8.20 -3.86
CA ALA A 80 -16.05 7.59 -2.76
C ALA A 80 -14.56 7.98 -2.80
N SER A 81 -13.94 7.98 -3.98
CA SER A 81 -12.55 8.42 -4.16
C SER A 81 -12.36 9.88 -3.78
N THR A 82 -13.26 10.77 -4.21
CA THR A 82 -13.21 12.20 -3.88
C THR A 82 -13.35 12.41 -2.38
N LEU A 83 -14.30 11.72 -1.72
CA LEU A 83 -14.45 11.76 -0.27
C LEU A 83 -13.16 11.38 0.45
N LEU A 84 -12.54 10.24 0.07
CA LEU A 84 -11.31 9.76 0.69
C LEU A 84 -10.13 10.72 0.48
N ILE A 85 -10.01 11.29 -0.71
CA ILE A 85 -8.96 12.28 -1.00
C ILE A 85 -9.17 13.56 -0.19
N VAL A 86 -10.40 14.10 -0.13
CA VAL A 86 -10.68 15.31 0.64
C VAL A 86 -10.43 15.09 2.12
N VAL A 87 -10.98 14.02 2.70
CA VAL A 87 -10.76 13.72 4.12
C VAL A 87 -9.31 13.40 4.41
N GLY A 88 -8.62 12.66 3.52
CA GLY A 88 -7.20 12.36 3.67
C GLY A 88 -6.31 13.60 3.61
N LEU A 89 -6.58 14.56 2.72
CA LEU A 89 -5.86 15.84 2.67
C LEU A 89 -6.10 16.70 3.93
N LEU A 90 -7.31 16.68 4.46
CA LEU A 90 -7.62 17.33 5.74
C LEU A 90 -6.88 16.65 6.90
N ASP A 91 -6.80 15.33 6.88
CA ASP A 91 -6.03 14.55 7.86
C ASP A 91 -4.53 14.86 7.78
N ASP A 92 -3.97 14.88 6.58
CA ASP A 92 -2.56 15.22 6.33
C ASP A 92 -2.20 16.63 6.85
N LYS A 93 -3.16 17.56 6.84
CA LYS A 93 -2.93 18.94 7.27
C LYS A 93 -3.26 19.19 8.75
N TYR A 94 -4.34 18.58 9.27
CA TYR A 94 -4.91 18.94 10.57
C TYR A 94 -4.82 17.80 11.60
N ASP A 95 -4.30 16.61 11.23
CA ASP A 95 -4.21 15.42 12.07
C ASP A 95 -5.58 15.05 12.69
N LEU A 96 -6.50 14.64 11.82
CA LEU A 96 -7.90 14.34 12.19
C LEU A 96 -7.97 13.18 13.19
N PRO A 97 -8.94 13.19 14.10
CA PRO A 97 -9.15 12.08 15.01
C PRO A 97 -9.51 10.81 14.24
N TRP A 98 -8.99 9.67 14.72
CA TRP A 98 -9.08 8.37 14.04
C TRP A 98 -10.52 7.96 13.67
N TRP A 99 -11.52 8.33 14.47
CA TRP A 99 -12.92 7.99 14.23
C TRP A 99 -13.52 8.73 13.01
N LEU A 100 -13.08 9.96 12.71
CA LEU A 100 -13.47 10.67 11.49
C LEU A 100 -12.91 9.98 10.25
N ARG A 101 -11.66 9.55 10.28
CA ARG A 101 -11.02 8.79 9.19
C ARG A 101 -11.78 7.48 8.94
N ILE A 102 -12.01 6.70 9.99
CA ILE A 102 -12.77 5.44 9.87
C ILE A 102 -14.20 5.71 9.38
N GLY A 103 -14.86 6.77 9.87
CA GLY A 103 -16.18 7.17 9.39
C GLY A 103 -16.19 7.45 7.89
N ALA A 104 -15.20 8.17 7.37
CA ALA A 104 -15.08 8.42 5.93
C ALA A 104 -14.82 7.12 5.14
N HIS A 105 -13.98 6.20 5.66
CA HIS A 105 -13.76 4.89 5.03
C HIS A 105 -15.06 4.07 4.98
N VAL A 106 -15.85 4.07 6.05
CA VAL A 106 -17.16 3.39 6.10
C VAL A 106 -18.13 4.01 5.09
N VAL A 107 -18.22 5.34 5.02
CA VAL A 107 -19.08 6.02 4.04
C VAL A 107 -18.64 5.69 2.61
N ALA A 108 -17.34 5.70 2.31
CA ALA A 108 -16.82 5.31 0.99
C ALA A 108 -17.19 3.86 0.64
N ALA A 109 -17.07 2.93 1.59
CA ALA A 109 -17.47 1.54 1.42
C ALA A 109 -19.00 1.37 1.20
N LEU A 110 -19.82 2.15 1.90
CA LEU A 110 -21.26 2.15 1.71
C LEU A 110 -21.65 2.72 0.33
N VAL A 111 -21.02 3.81 -0.11
CA VAL A 111 -21.20 4.36 -1.47
C VAL A 111 -20.82 3.32 -2.53
N MET A 112 -19.70 2.63 -2.35
CA MET A 112 -19.27 1.55 -3.23
C MET A 112 -20.32 0.44 -3.32
N ALA A 113 -20.79 -0.03 -2.16
CA ALA A 113 -21.70 -1.16 -2.07
C ALA A 113 -23.12 -0.81 -2.57
N LEU A 114 -23.73 0.26 -2.02
CA LEU A 114 -25.14 0.58 -2.23
C LEU A 114 -25.39 1.33 -3.53
N MET A 115 -24.50 2.25 -3.91
CA MET A 115 -24.65 3.04 -5.13
C MET A 115 -23.91 2.40 -6.31
N GLY A 116 -22.73 1.82 -6.05
CA GLY A 116 -21.90 1.19 -7.08
C GLY A 116 -22.29 -0.25 -7.40
N GLY A 117 -23.09 -0.91 -6.56
CA GLY A 117 -23.43 -2.33 -6.69
C GLY A 117 -22.21 -3.25 -6.53
N VAL A 118 -21.15 -2.79 -5.83
CA VAL A 118 -19.93 -3.57 -5.62
C VAL A 118 -19.91 -4.11 -4.20
N GLN A 119 -20.43 -5.31 -4.03
CA GLN A 119 -20.53 -6.01 -2.74
C GLN A 119 -19.89 -7.38 -2.84
N ILE A 120 -19.36 -7.88 -1.72
CA ILE A 120 -18.91 -9.26 -1.58
C ILE A 120 -20.14 -10.10 -1.20
N GLU A 121 -20.73 -10.78 -2.17
CA GLU A 121 -21.92 -11.61 -1.94
C GLU A 121 -21.53 -13.09 -1.70
N GLN A 122 -20.42 -13.50 -2.32
CA GLN A 122 -19.95 -14.88 -2.26
C GLN A 122 -18.44 -14.92 -1.97
N LEU A 123 -18.03 -15.88 -1.16
CA LEU A 123 -16.62 -16.14 -0.85
C LEU A 123 -16.03 -17.26 -1.71
N GLY A 124 -16.83 -17.91 -2.58
CA GLY A 124 -16.46 -19.13 -3.27
C GLY A 124 -16.47 -20.34 -2.36
N PRO A 125 -15.95 -21.50 -2.80
CA PRO A 125 -15.96 -22.75 -2.04
C PRO A 125 -14.85 -22.84 -0.98
N VAL A 126 -14.54 -21.72 -0.29
CA VAL A 126 -13.41 -21.61 0.65
C VAL A 126 -13.50 -22.55 1.86
N PHE A 127 -14.68 -23.07 2.17
CA PHE A 127 -14.89 -24.07 3.25
C PHE A 127 -15.12 -25.49 2.73
N GLY A 128 -15.05 -25.72 1.42
CA GLY A 128 -15.21 -27.05 0.82
C GLY A 128 -16.65 -27.57 0.77
N LEU A 129 -17.65 -26.75 1.09
CA LEU A 129 -19.08 -27.10 1.14
C LEU A 129 -19.89 -26.49 -0.03
N GLY A 130 -19.23 -26.17 -1.14
CA GLY A 130 -19.79 -25.38 -2.24
C GLY A 130 -19.63 -23.88 -2.02
N ASP A 131 -20.23 -23.08 -2.90
CA ASP A 131 -20.11 -21.61 -2.83
C ASP A 131 -20.71 -21.07 -1.52
N THR A 132 -19.91 -20.31 -0.80
CA THR A 132 -20.30 -19.71 0.47
C THR A 132 -20.93 -18.36 0.23
N SER A 133 -22.27 -18.27 0.27
CA SER A 133 -22.99 -17.00 0.21
C SER A 133 -23.02 -16.31 1.57
N LEU A 134 -22.77 -15.01 1.59
CA LEU A 134 -22.82 -14.17 2.80
C LEU A 134 -24.24 -13.72 3.16
N GLY A 135 -25.18 -13.71 2.22
CA GLY A 135 -26.54 -13.26 2.46
C GLY A 135 -26.60 -11.89 3.15
N ILE A 136 -27.26 -11.80 4.32
CA ILE A 136 -27.37 -10.55 5.10
C ILE A 136 -26.02 -9.99 5.59
N LEU A 137 -24.99 -10.81 5.67
CA LEU A 137 -23.63 -10.41 6.05
C LEU A 137 -22.84 -9.77 4.89
N SER A 138 -23.37 -9.80 3.65
CA SER A 138 -22.69 -9.24 2.48
C SER A 138 -22.27 -7.78 2.69
N LEU A 139 -23.20 -6.91 3.05
CA LEU A 139 -22.91 -5.49 3.27
C LEU A 139 -21.96 -5.24 4.46
N PRO A 140 -22.20 -5.78 5.66
CA PRO A 140 -21.25 -5.64 6.78
C PRO A 140 -19.84 -6.16 6.44
N PHE A 141 -19.74 -7.30 5.77
CA PHE A 141 -18.46 -7.89 5.39
C PHE A 141 -17.74 -7.05 4.33
N THR A 142 -18.48 -6.51 3.34
CA THR A 142 -17.94 -5.60 2.33
C THR A 142 -17.36 -4.34 2.96
N VAL A 143 -18.09 -3.73 3.90
CA VAL A 143 -17.61 -2.56 4.65
C VAL A 143 -16.36 -2.92 5.46
N PHE A 144 -16.39 -4.02 6.20
CA PHE A 144 -15.25 -4.49 6.99
C PHE A 144 -14.01 -4.73 6.11
N ALA A 145 -14.15 -5.44 4.99
CA ALA A 145 -13.05 -5.75 4.08
C ALA A 145 -12.49 -4.47 3.43
N THR A 146 -13.36 -3.54 3.00
CA THR A 146 -12.94 -2.27 2.40
C THR A 146 -12.16 -1.41 3.40
N VAL A 147 -12.71 -1.20 4.61
CA VAL A 147 -12.05 -0.44 5.67
C VAL A 147 -10.75 -1.12 6.09
N GLY A 148 -10.73 -2.45 6.15
CA GLY A 148 -9.55 -3.24 6.45
C GLY A 148 -8.43 -3.04 5.42
N LEU A 149 -8.74 -3.08 4.11
CA LEU A 149 -7.79 -2.85 3.03
C LEU A 149 -7.26 -1.41 3.02
N ILE A 150 -8.14 -0.41 3.19
CA ILE A 150 -7.73 1.00 3.30
C ILE A 150 -6.72 1.16 4.44
N ASN A 151 -7.03 0.63 5.62
CA ASN A 151 -6.13 0.73 6.76
C ASN A 151 -4.84 -0.08 6.56
N ALA A 152 -4.90 -1.26 5.92
CA ALA A 152 -3.72 -2.06 5.65
C ALA A 152 -2.71 -1.33 4.74
N ILE A 153 -3.19 -0.67 3.68
CA ILE A 153 -2.33 0.14 2.81
C ILE A 153 -1.81 1.38 3.54
N ASN A 154 -2.65 2.05 4.34
CA ASN A 154 -2.20 3.20 5.13
C ASN A 154 -1.12 2.82 6.16
N MET A 155 -1.26 1.68 6.84
CA MET A 155 -0.30 1.21 7.85
C MET A 155 1.04 0.78 7.25
N ILE A 156 1.07 0.24 6.02
CA ILE A 156 2.31 -0.17 5.35
C ILE A 156 3.05 1.00 4.70
N ASP A 157 2.39 2.16 4.52
CA ASP A 157 2.98 3.38 3.93
C ASP A 157 3.92 4.09 4.89
N GLY A 158 4.94 3.39 5.34
CA GLY A 158 5.96 3.88 6.28
C GLY A 158 7.38 3.93 5.69
N ALA A 159 7.54 3.71 4.39
CA ALA A 159 8.84 3.75 3.71
C ALA A 159 8.69 4.15 2.24
N ASP A 160 9.67 4.92 1.75
CA ASP A 160 9.71 5.41 0.36
C ASP A 160 9.50 4.27 -0.64
N GLY A 161 8.48 4.40 -1.48
CA GLY A 161 8.12 3.47 -2.54
C GLY A 161 7.41 2.20 -2.09
N LEU A 162 7.28 1.89 -0.81
CA LEU A 162 6.80 0.58 -0.35
C LEU A 162 5.32 0.36 -0.68
N ALA A 163 4.43 1.19 -0.16
CA ALA A 163 2.98 1.03 -0.39
C ALA A 163 2.63 1.12 -1.87
N GLY A 164 3.19 2.12 -2.58
CA GLY A 164 2.97 2.28 -4.01
C GLY A 164 3.44 1.08 -4.84
N SER A 165 4.60 0.47 -4.51
CA SER A 165 5.11 -0.71 -5.24
C SER A 165 4.28 -1.96 -4.97
N LEU A 166 3.80 -2.17 -3.73
CA LEU A 166 2.91 -3.28 -3.40
C LEU A 166 1.56 -3.14 -4.13
N VAL A 167 1.00 -1.93 -4.17
CA VAL A 167 -0.23 -1.64 -4.91
C VAL A 167 -0.01 -1.82 -6.41
N LEU A 168 1.10 -1.32 -6.98
CA LEU A 168 1.42 -1.53 -8.39
C LEU A 168 1.51 -3.01 -8.73
N THR A 169 2.19 -3.81 -7.89
CA THR A 169 2.28 -5.26 -8.06
C THR A 169 0.88 -5.90 -8.09
N ALA A 170 0.01 -5.52 -7.14
CA ALA A 170 -1.35 -6.04 -7.09
C ALA A 170 -2.17 -5.62 -8.32
N LEU A 171 -2.08 -4.35 -8.77
CA LEU A 171 -2.79 -3.87 -9.95
C LEU A 171 -2.34 -4.58 -11.23
N VAL A 172 -1.03 -4.80 -11.42
CA VAL A 172 -0.53 -5.57 -12.57
C VAL A 172 -1.07 -6.98 -12.57
N MET A 173 -1.17 -7.61 -11.40
CA MET A 173 -1.75 -8.95 -11.29
C MET A 173 -3.27 -8.94 -11.49
N LEU A 174 -3.98 -7.89 -11.08
CA LEU A 174 -5.40 -7.71 -11.38
C LEU A 174 -5.65 -7.50 -12.88
N VAL A 175 -4.74 -6.82 -13.61
CA VAL A 175 -4.78 -6.79 -15.08
C VAL A 175 -4.68 -8.20 -15.64
N ALA A 176 -3.69 -8.97 -15.20
CA ALA A 176 -3.51 -10.34 -15.66
C ALA A 176 -4.73 -11.23 -15.32
N ALA A 177 -5.31 -11.11 -14.13
CA ALA A 177 -6.51 -11.84 -13.74
C ALA A 177 -7.74 -11.43 -14.57
N SER A 178 -7.89 -10.13 -14.87
CA SER A 178 -8.96 -9.61 -15.74
C SER A 178 -8.86 -10.17 -17.15
N LEU A 179 -7.65 -10.19 -17.72
CA LEU A 179 -7.40 -10.77 -19.06
C LEU A 179 -7.65 -12.27 -19.07
N TYR A 180 -7.22 -12.98 -18.05
CA TYR A 180 -7.47 -14.41 -17.90
C TYR A 180 -8.96 -14.73 -17.84
N ALA A 181 -9.75 -13.92 -17.13
CA ALA A 181 -11.19 -14.02 -17.04
C ALA A 181 -11.93 -13.56 -18.31
N GLY A 182 -11.23 -13.12 -19.37
CA GLY A 182 -11.83 -12.61 -20.58
C GLY A 182 -12.44 -11.20 -20.44
N ASN A 183 -12.16 -10.50 -19.35
CA ASN A 183 -12.68 -9.16 -19.07
C ASN A 183 -11.69 -8.08 -19.50
N GLY A 184 -11.56 -7.84 -20.81
CA GLY A 184 -10.67 -6.83 -21.40
C GLY A 184 -10.99 -5.42 -20.91
N VAL A 185 -12.28 -5.07 -20.82
CA VAL A 185 -12.72 -3.76 -20.35
C VAL A 185 -12.22 -3.46 -18.95
N MET A 186 -12.29 -4.45 -18.04
CA MET A 186 -11.76 -4.28 -16.69
C MET A 186 -10.24 -4.17 -16.69
N ALA A 187 -9.55 -4.96 -17.53
CA ALA A 187 -8.10 -4.87 -17.69
C ALA A 187 -7.66 -3.45 -18.09
N ASP A 188 -8.34 -2.84 -19.08
CA ASP A 188 -8.05 -1.49 -19.56
C ASP A 188 -8.28 -0.44 -18.47
N ARG A 189 -9.33 -0.59 -17.66
CA ARG A 189 -9.58 0.31 -16.51
C ARG A 189 -8.49 0.20 -15.43
N VAL A 190 -8.02 -1.02 -15.17
CA VAL A 190 -6.93 -1.22 -14.20
C VAL A 190 -5.61 -0.68 -14.75
N LEU A 191 -5.38 -0.71 -16.06
CA LEU A 191 -4.20 -0.10 -16.69
C LEU A 191 -4.14 1.43 -16.48
N ILE A 192 -5.28 2.13 -16.43
CA ILE A 192 -5.34 3.54 -16.04
C ILE A 192 -4.72 3.73 -14.63
N MET A 193 -5.10 2.86 -13.70
CA MET A 193 -4.60 2.90 -12.31
C MET A 193 -3.11 2.55 -12.24
N VAL A 194 -2.67 1.54 -13.01
CA VAL A 194 -1.25 1.17 -13.16
C VAL A 194 -0.42 2.36 -13.64
N GLY A 195 -0.87 3.06 -14.69
CA GLY A 195 -0.18 4.22 -15.23
C GLY A 195 0.00 5.34 -14.19
N ALA A 196 -1.06 5.69 -13.48
CA ALA A 196 -1.03 6.74 -12.46
C ALA A 196 -0.11 6.38 -11.29
N VAL A 197 -0.17 5.13 -10.78
CA VAL A 197 0.69 4.66 -9.69
C VAL A 197 2.15 4.57 -10.13
N ALA A 198 2.43 4.13 -11.35
CA ALA A 198 3.79 4.10 -11.89
C ALA A 198 4.39 5.52 -12.01
N ALA A 199 3.60 6.49 -12.46
CA ALA A 199 3.99 7.89 -12.51
C ALA A 199 4.30 8.49 -11.13
N PHE A 200 3.49 8.16 -10.13
CA PHE A 200 3.77 8.52 -8.74
C PHE A 200 5.08 7.91 -8.25
N LEU A 201 5.30 6.63 -8.48
CA LEU A 201 6.48 5.91 -8.03
C LEU A 201 7.78 6.46 -8.62
N TRP A 202 7.74 7.08 -9.80
CA TRP A 202 8.90 7.77 -10.36
C TRP A 202 9.49 8.82 -9.42
N PHE A 203 8.68 9.49 -8.63
CA PHE A 203 9.12 10.48 -7.64
C PHE A 203 9.22 9.95 -6.21
N ASN A 204 8.53 8.86 -5.90
CA ASN A 204 8.48 8.31 -4.54
C ASN A 204 9.53 7.21 -4.30
N LEU A 205 9.95 6.46 -5.34
CA LEU A 205 11.01 5.46 -5.23
C LEU A 205 12.39 6.12 -5.12
N ARG A 206 13.30 5.39 -4.49
CA ARG A 206 14.73 5.75 -4.45
C ARG A 206 15.45 5.11 -5.63
N PHE A 207 16.22 5.90 -6.35
CA PHE A 207 17.09 5.45 -7.44
C PHE A 207 18.52 5.92 -7.16
N PRO A 208 19.57 5.42 -7.89
CA PRO A 208 20.93 5.91 -7.72
C PRO A 208 21.06 7.43 -7.90
N TRP A 209 20.25 8.03 -8.78
CA TRP A 209 20.15 9.47 -9.02
C TRP A 209 19.12 10.18 -8.15
N GLN A 210 18.31 9.46 -7.38
CA GLN A 210 17.29 9.96 -6.47
C GLN A 210 17.37 9.24 -5.13
N PRO A 211 18.30 9.64 -4.23
CA PRO A 211 18.59 8.92 -2.99
C PRO A 211 17.46 9.00 -1.94
N ARG A 212 16.43 9.82 -2.20
CA ARG A 212 15.25 10.01 -1.34
C ARG A 212 14.01 10.27 -2.18
N ALA A 213 12.83 9.96 -1.64
CA ALA A 213 11.56 10.35 -2.25
C ALA A 213 11.47 11.88 -2.38
N LYS A 214 10.97 12.37 -3.51
CA LYS A 214 10.73 13.79 -3.78
C LYS A 214 9.30 14.21 -3.39
N LEU A 215 8.39 13.24 -3.26
CA LEU A 215 7.03 13.47 -2.79
C LEU A 215 6.47 12.21 -2.12
N PHE A 216 5.51 12.39 -1.23
CA PHE A 216 4.78 11.31 -0.55
C PHE A 216 3.33 11.26 -1.04
N MET A 217 2.67 10.09 -0.86
CA MET A 217 1.25 9.95 -1.21
C MET A 217 0.33 10.57 -0.16
N GLY A 218 0.76 10.63 1.10
CA GLY A 218 -0.04 11.08 2.23
C GLY A 218 -1.13 10.10 2.65
N ASN A 219 -1.87 10.44 3.71
CA ASN A 219 -3.05 9.68 4.13
C ASN A 219 -4.14 9.68 3.04
N ALA A 220 -4.25 10.78 2.28
CA ALA A 220 -5.12 10.87 1.12
C ALA A 220 -4.79 9.78 0.09
N GLY A 221 -3.53 9.62 -0.28
CA GLY A 221 -3.11 8.65 -1.30
C GLY A 221 -3.22 7.22 -0.83
N SER A 222 -2.80 6.91 0.39
CA SER A 222 -2.86 5.54 0.92
C SER A 222 -4.30 5.07 1.12
N ALA A 223 -5.21 5.93 1.59
CA ALA A 223 -6.62 5.60 1.70
C ALA A 223 -7.27 5.39 0.32
N PHE A 224 -6.97 6.27 -0.63
CA PHE A 224 -7.44 6.14 -2.02
C PHE A 224 -6.96 4.84 -2.66
N LEU A 225 -5.67 4.51 -2.57
CA LEU A 225 -5.12 3.29 -3.17
C LEU A 225 -5.67 2.02 -2.50
N GLY A 226 -5.88 2.02 -1.18
CA GLY A 226 -6.55 0.91 -0.49
C GLY A 226 -7.98 0.70 -0.99
N PHE A 227 -8.72 1.79 -1.22
CA PHE A 227 -10.05 1.75 -1.82
C PHE A 227 -10.02 1.26 -3.29
N VAL A 228 -9.07 1.73 -4.10
CA VAL A 228 -8.88 1.27 -5.48
C VAL A 228 -8.72 -0.25 -5.54
N ILE A 229 -7.87 -0.80 -4.68
CA ILE A 229 -7.66 -2.26 -4.63
C ILE A 229 -8.94 -2.99 -4.19
N ALA A 230 -9.65 -2.49 -3.18
CA ALA A 230 -10.92 -3.07 -2.75
C ALA A 230 -11.94 -3.07 -3.89
N TRP A 231 -12.12 -1.91 -4.55
CA TRP A 231 -13.03 -1.74 -5.67
C TRP A 231 -12.75 -2.72 -6.81
N VAL A 232 -11.50 -2.76 -7.29
CA VAL A 232 -11.13 -3.63 -8.42
C VAL A 232 -11.26 -5.09 -8.06
N SER A 233 -10.76 -5.50 -6.88
CA SER A 233 -10.80 -6.88 -6.42
C SER A 233 -12.24 -7.38 -6.27
N PHE A 234 -13.12 -6.62 -5.62
CA PHE A 234 -14.48 -7.05 -5.39
C PHE A 234 -15.27 -7.07 -6.69
N ARG A 235 -15.13 -6.04 -7.54
CA ARG A 235 -15.79 -6.00 -8.83
C ARG A 235 -15.38 -7.15 -9.75
N LEU A 236 -14.11 -7.57 -9.71
CA LEU A 236 -13.61 -8.67 -10.52
C LEU A 236 -14.08 -10.02 -9.98
N THR A 237 -14.06 -10.22 -8.67
CA THR A 237 -14.39 -11.50 -8.05
C THR A 237 -15.89 -11.75 -7.90
N GLN A 238 -16.71 -10.70 -7.93
CA GLN A 238 -18.17 -10.79 -7.79
C GLN A 238 -18.91 -10.64 -9.14
N ASN A 239 -18.20 -10.66 -10.27
CA ASN A 239 -18.79 -10.55 -11.59
C ASN A 239 -19.15 -11.96 -12.12
N PRO A 240 -20.44 -12.30 -12.23
CA PRO A 240 -20.86 -13.65 -12.67
C PRO A 240 -20.51 -13.95 -14.13
N GLY A 241 -20.35 -12.92 -14.98
CA GLY A 241 -19.97 -13.07 -16.39
C GLY A 241 -18.49 -13.37 -16.62
N HIS A 242 -17.63 -12.99 -15.64
CA HIS A 242 -16.17 -13.13 -15.74
C HIS A 242 -15.60 -13.49 -14.37
N PRO A 243 -15.86 -14.70 -13.86
CA PRO A 243 -15.56 -15.07 -12.49
C PRO A 243 -14.06 -15.22 -12.28
N VAL A 244 -13.58 -14.55 -11.23
CA VAL A 244 -12.26 -14.78 -10.62
C VAL A 244 -12.51 -15.17 -9.18
N SER A 245 -11.87 -16.24 -8.69
CA SER A 245 -12.11 -16.69 -7.32
C SER A 245 -11.79 -15.59 -6.29
N PRO A 246 -12.69 -15.34 -5.31
CA PRO A 246 -12.47 -14.38 -4.23
C PRO A 246 -11.21 -14.63 -3.41
N ILE A 247 -10.77 -15.88 -3.27
CA ILE A 247 -9.56 -16.22 -2.52
C ILE A 247 -8.31 -15.57 -3.12
N LEU A 248 -8.30 -15.32 -4.45
CA LEU A 248 -7.19 -14.65 -5.12
C LEU A 248 -6.95 -13.25 -4.54
N ALA A 249 -8.01 -12.52 -4.17
CA ALA A 249 -7.88 -11.16 -3.63
C ALA A 249 -7.00 -11.09 -2.37
N LEU A 250 -7.02 -12.10 -1.50
CA LEU A 250 -6.14 -12.17 -0.33
C LEU A 250 -4.67 -12.33 -0.73
N TRP A 251 -4.41 -13.08 -1.80
CA TRP A 251 -3.07 -13.41 -2.26
C TRP A 251 -2.43 -12.36 -3.17
N LEU A 252 -3.22 -11.37 -3.65
CA LEU A 252 -2.72 -10.26 -4.45
C LEU A 252 -2.03 -9.18 -3.59
N ILE A 253 -2.46 -9.03 -2.33
CA ILE A 253 -1.88 -8.04 -1.40
C ILE A 253 -1.52 -8.72 -0.06
N PRO A 254 -0.74 -9.80 -0.07
CA PRO A 254 -0.51 -10.57 1.14
C PRO A 254 0.24 -9.78 2.19
N VAL A 255 1.23 -8.96 1.82
CA VAL A 255 2.07 -8.22 2.77
C VAL A 255 1.26 -7.24 3.62
N PRO A 256 0.51 -6.27 3.06
CA PRO A 256 -0.32 -5.37 3.86
C PRO A 256 -1.35 -6.10 4.73
N VAL A 257 -2.03 -7.10 4.17
CA VAL A 257 -3.08 -7.85 4.88
C VAL A 257 -2.49 -8.64 6.04
N MET A 258 -1.44 -9.44 5.80
CA MET A 258 -0.80 -10.23 6.85
C MET A 258 -0.17 -9.35 7.94
N ASP A 259 0.51 -8.27 7.57
CA ASP A 259 1.14 -7.36 8.53
C ASP A 259 0.10 -6.75 9.46
N THR A 260 -1.03 -6.29 8.88
CA THR A 260 -2.15 -5.74 9.64
C THR A 260 -2.80 -6.77 10.56
N LEU A 261 -3.15 -7.96 10.04
CA LEU A 261 -3.78 -9.02 10.83
C LEU A 261 -2.88 -9.48 11.98
N VAL A 262 -1.60 -9.65 11.70
CA VAL A 262 -0.61 -10.06 12.72
C VAL A 262 -0.45 -9.01 13.81
N LEU A 263 -0.40 -7.73 13.46
CA LEU A 263 -0.31 -6.65 14.44
C LEU A 263 -1.57 -6.53 15.27
N MET A 264 -2.76 -6.63 14.64
CA MET A 264 -4.03 -6.64 15.36
C MET A 264 -4.13 -7.81 16.34
N ALA A 265 -3.74 -9.03 15.90
CA ALA A 265 -3.72 -10.21 16.76
C ALA A 265 -2.77 -10.04 17.96
N ARG A 266 -1.59 -9.43 17.77
CA ARG A 266 -0.67 -9.12 18.88
C ARG A 266 -1.26 -8.14 19.87
N ARG A 267 -1.83 -7.04 19.38
CA ARG A 267 -2.42 -6.01 20.22
C ARG A 267 -3.56 -6.57 21.06
N LEU A 268 -4.43 -7.37 20.46
CA LEU A 268 -5.51 -8.06 21.17
C LEU A 268 -4.97 -9.02 22.24
N ARG A 269 -3.95 -9.83 21.90
CA ARG A 269 -3.29 -10.71 22.86
C ARG A 269 -2.68 -9.96 24.04
N ASP A 270 -2.12 -8.78 23.77
CA ASP A 270 -1.45 -7.95 24.77
C ASP A 270 -2.45 -6.98 25.48
N GLY A 271 -3.77 -7.18 25.30
CA GLY A 271 -4.84 -6.38 25.92
C GLY A 271 -4.90 -4.93 25.43
N GLN A 272 -4.35 -4.65 24.24
CA GLN A 272 -4.29 -3.31 23.68
C GLN A 272 -5.32 -3.14 22.57
N SER A 273 -5.72 -1.87 22.30
CA SER A 273 -6.59 -1.54 21.17
C SER A 273 -5.95 -1.97 19.84
N PRO A 274 -6.69 -2.67 18.95
CA PRO A 274 -6.21 -3.04 17.62
C PRO A 274 -5.74 -1.85 16.78
N PHE A 275 -6.25 -0.65 17.06
CA PHE A 275 -5.97 0.60 16.34
C PHE A 275 -4.85 1.43 16.96
N LYS A 276 -4.19 0.96 18.02
CA LYS A 276 -3.05 1.66 18.63
C LYS A 276 -1.89 1.74 17.65
N ALA A 277 -1.25 2.90 17.53
CA ALA A 277 -0.02 3.04 16.73
C ALA A 277 1.10 2.15 17.29
N ASP A 278 1.83 1.45 16.39
CA ASP A 278 2.91 0.53 16.75
C ASP A 278 4.11 0.70 15.80
N HIS A 279 5.30 0.35 16.28
CA HIS A 279 6.55 0.36 15.52
C HIS A 279 7.03 -1.05 15.10
N ASN A 280 6.15 -2.07 15.19
CA ASN A 280 6.48 -3.47 14.89
C ASN A 280 6.07 -3.91 13.46
N HIS A 281 5.77 -2.96 12.57
CA HIS A 281 5.53 -3.25 11.17
C HIS A 281 6.75 -3.89 10.50
N ILE A 282 6.51 -4.73 9.50
CA ILE A 282 7.58 -5.48 8.80
C ILE A 282 8.72 -4.58 8.31
N HIS A 283 8.43 -3.39 7.81
CA HIS A 283 9.46 -2.47 7.31
C HIS A 283 10.41 -1.99 8.42
N HIS A 284 9.92 -1.87 9.67
CA HIS A 284 10.77 -1.60 10.84
C HIS A 284 11.58 -2.82 11.27
N VAL A 285 10.98 -4.02 11.21
CA VAL A 285 11.68 -5.27 11.49
C VAL A 285 12.82 -5.47 10.49
N LEU A 286 12.56 -5.24 9.21
CA LEU A 286 13.57 -5.34 8.15
C LEU A 286 14.65 -4.25 8.20
N ARG A 287 14.44 -3.14 8.92
CA ARG A 287 15.45 -2.10 9.10
C ARG A 287 16.71 -2.64 9.81
N GLY A 288 16.54 -3.56 10.74
CA GLY A 288 17.66 -4.22 11.46
C GLY A 288 18.37 -5.31 10.66
N SER A 289 17.86 -5.72 9.51
CA SER A 289 18.40 -6.81 8.70
C SER A 289 19.52 -6.40 7.74
N GLY A 290 19.89 -5.10 7.71
CA GLY A 290 20.92 -4.56 6.81
C GLY A 290 20.51 -4.43 5.36
N LEU A 291 19.19 -4.53 5.06
CA LEU A 291 18.65 -4.26 3.73
C LEU A 291 18.53 -2.75 3.51
N SER A 292 18.95 -2.28 2.33
CA SER A 292 18.68 -0.89 1.91
C SER A 292 17.17 -0.65 1.74
N PRO A 293 16.70 0.60 1.77
CA PRO A 293 15.28 0.89 1.52
C PRO A 293 14.76 0.26 0.23
N MET A 294 15.51 0.36 -0.87
CA MET A 294 15.15 -0.20 -2.16
C MET A 294 15.10 -1.73 -2.16
N GLN A 295 16.05 -2.38 -1.47
CA GLN A 295 16.05 -3.84 -1.32
C GLN A 295 14.82 -4.34 -0.55
N LYS A 296 14.36 -3.61 0.47
CA LYS A 296 13.13 -3.94 1.21
C LYS A 296 11.90 -3.86 0.31
N VAL A 297 11.78 -2.78 -0.46
CA VAL A 297 10.69 -2.58 -1.42
C VAL A 297 10.69 -3.70 -2.44
N ALA A 298 11.84 -3.96 -3.09
CA ALA A 298 11.97 -5.02 -4.08
C ALA A 298 11.63 -6.40 -3.49
N PHE A 299 12.16 -6.73 -2.31
CA PHE A 299 11.90 -8.02 -1.65
C PHE A 299 10.41 -8.22 -1.36
N LEU A 300 9.74 -7.22 -0.76
CA LEU A 300 8.34 -7.33 -0.39
C LEU A 300 7.41 -7.33 -1.61
N SER A 301 7.75 -6.57 -2.66
CA SER A 301 6.99 -6.56 -3.93
C SER A 301 7.14 -7.88 -4.68
N VAL A 302 8.37 -8.42 -4.79
CA VAL A 302 8.61 -9.75 -5.39
C VAL A 302 7.90 -10.83 -4.59
N PHE A 303 7.99 -10.81 -3.26
CA PHE A 303 7.28 -11.75 -2.41
C PHE A 303 5.76 -11.70 -2.65
N SER A 304 5.15 -10.49 -2.70
CA SER A 304 3.73 -10.34 -3.02
C SER A 304 3.40 -10.88 -4.42
N GLY A 305 4.21 -10.56 -5.42
CA GLY A 305 4.04 -11.04 -6.78
C GLY A 305 4.10 -12.59 -6.86
N VAL A 306 5.09 -13.20 -6.20
CA VAL A 306 5.22 -14.67 -6.15
C VAL A 306 4.02 -15.31 -5.47
N CYS A 307 3.54 -14.75 -4.35
CA CYS A 307 2.35 -15.25 -3.65
C CYS A 307 1.11 -15.24 -4.54
N GLY A 308 0.84 -14.12 -5.21
CA GLY A 308 -0.32 -14.02 -6.09
C GLY A 308 -0.21 -14.90 -7.34
N LEU A 309 0.98 -14.98 -7.98
CA LEU A 309 1.21 -15.90 -9.11
C LEU A 309 1.06 -17.35 -8.69
N ALA A 310 1.57 -17.74 -7.52
CA ALA A 310 1.41 -19.10 -6.99
C ALA A 310 -0.06 -19.45 -6.76
N CYS A 311 -0.83 -18.53 -6.14
CA CYS A 311 -2.27 -18.71 -5.97
C CYS A 311 -3.01 -18.79 -7.31
N GLY A 312 -2.74 -17.86 -8.24
CA GLY A 312 -3.34 -17.87 -9.57
C GLY A 312 -3.02 -19.16 -10.33
N GLN A 313 -1.79 -19.67 -10.25
CA GLN A 313 -1.43 -20.94 -10.87
C GLN A 313 -2.10 -22.14 -10.17
N ALA A 314 -2.18 -22.11 -8.84
CA ALA A 314 -2.86 -23.16 -8.08
C ALA A 314 -4.35 -23.25 -8.43
N LEU A 315 -5.04 -22.11 -8.56
CA LEU A 315 -6.43 -22.06 -9.04
C LEU A 315 -6.59 -22.62 -10.46
N ARG A 316 -5.62 -22.37 -11.36
CA ARG A 316 -5.60 -22.93 -12.72
C ARG A 316 -5.36 -24.45 -12.74
N MET A 317 -4.78 -24.98 -11.70
CA MET A 317 -4.54 -26.42 -11.50
C MET A 317 -5.66 -27.07 -10.66
N ASP A 318 -6.78 -26.38 -10.48
CA ASP A 318 -7.95 -26.83 -9.71
C ASP A 318 -7.61 -27.21 -8.26
N VAL A 319 -6.60 -26.57 -7.66
CA VAL A 319 -6.29 -26.75 -6.24
C VAL A 319 -7.47 -26.23 -5.41
N PRO A 320 -8.03 -27.05 -4.50
CA PRO A 320 -9.18 -26.66 -3.70
C PRO A 320 -8.95 -25.37 -2.89
N GLU A 321 -9.88 -24.43 -2.96
CA GLU A 321 -9.77 -23.14 -2.26
C GLU A 321 -9.59 -23.23 -0.74
N PRO A 322 -10.16 -24.22 -0.03
CA PRO A 322 -9.85 -24.43 1.38
C PRO A 322 -8.36 -24.65 1.67
N LEU A 323 -7.64 -25.32 0.77
CA LEU A 323 -6.19 -25.47 0.91
C LEU A 323 -5.44 -24.15 0.72
N LEU A 324 -5.90 -23.31 -0.22
CA LEU A 324 -5.33 -21.98 -0.44
C LEU A 324 -5.60 -21.05 0.75
N LEU A 325 -6.80 -21.12 1.33
CA LEU A 325 -7.13 -20.40 2.55
C LEU A 325 -6.27 -20.88 3.74
N GLY A 326 -6.15 -22.20 3.91
CA GLY A 326 -5.29 -22.81 4.93
C GLY A 326 -3.82 -22.39 4.77
N ALA A 327 -3.30 -22.42 3.54
CA ALA A 327 -1.95 -21.96 3.21
C ALA A 327 -1.74 -20.48 3.55
N PHE A 328 -2.73 -19.63 3.30
CA PHE A 328 -2.68 -18.22 3.70
C PHE A 328 -2.59 -18.04 5.22
N PHE A 329 -3.35 -18.78 6.00
CA PHE A 329 -3.24 -18.75 7.47
C PHE A 329 -1.92 -19.32 7.97
N VAL A 330 -1.36 -20.35 7.35
CA VAL A 330 -0.01 -20.84 7.65
C VAL A 330 1.04 -19.75 7.37
N LEU A 331 0.88 -19.03 6.27
CA LEU A 331 1.74 -17.90 5.92
C LEU A 331 1.61 -16.75 6.94
N CYS A 332 0.39 -16.43 7.39
CA CYS A 332 0.16 -15.47 8.49
C CYS A 332 0.84 -15.90 9.80
N ALA A 333 0.76 -17.20 10.14
CA ALA A 333 1.42 -17.74 11.32
C ALA A 333 2.95 -17.67 11.21
N ALA A 334 3.50 -17.98 10.05
CA ALA A 334 4.93 -17.83 9.75
C ALA A 334 5.38 -16.36 9.85
N TRP A 335 4.56 -15.44 9.32
CA TRP A 335 4.80 -13.99 9.42
C TRP A 335 4.74 -13.51 10.86
N TYR A 336 3.75 -13.95 11.62
CA TYR A 336 3.66 -13.69 13.05
C TYR A 336 4.90 -14.17 13.80
N TRP A 337 5.34 -15.41 13.55
CA TRP A 337 6.54 -15.98 14.18
C TRP A 337 7.80 -15.20 13.82
N LEU A 338 8.00 -14.86 12.54
CA LEU A 338 9.15 -14.12 12.04
C LEU A 338 9.23 -12.71 12.66
N THR A 339 8.10 -12.00 12.67
CA THR A 339 8.04 -10.61 13.14
C THR A 339 7.89 -10.47 14.65
N SER A 340 7.61 -11.57 15.40
CA SER A 340 7.50 -11.57 16.86
C SER A 340 8.81 -11.25 17.60
N ARG A 341 9.95 -11.55 17.00
CA ARG A 341 11.27 -11.23 17.54
C ARG A 341 12.18 -10.70 16.46
N ARG A 342 12.62 -9.47 16.61
CA ARG A 342 13.50 -8.79 15.65
C ARG A 342 14.73 -9.62 15.27
N ASP A 343 15.33 -10.33 16.26
CA ASP A 343 16.49 -11.19 16.04
C ASP A 343 16.25 -12.34 15.07
N ARG A 344 15.00 -12.85 14.97
CA ARG A 344 14.68 -13.93 14.02
C ARG A 344 14.78 -13.44 12.59
N ALA A 345 14.20 -12.27 12.31
CA ALA A 345 14.28 -11.65 10.98
C ALA A 345 15.75 -11.35 10.64
N VAL A 346 16.49 -10.74 11.55
CA VAL A 346 17.93 -10.45 11.34
C VAL A 346 18.70 -11.71 11.02
N ARG A 347 18.53 -12.80 11.79
CA ARG A 347 19.20 -14.09 11.54
C ARG A 347 18.81 -14.69 10.20
N LEU A 348 17.51 -14.66 9.82
CA LEU A 348 17.05 -15.17 8.54
C LEU A 348 17.71 -14.42 7.38
N PHE A 349 17.64 -13.10 7.39
CA PHE A 349 18.20 -12.28 6.32
C PHE A 349 19.72 -12.35 6.26
N SER A 350 20.41 -12.52 7.41
CA SER A 350 21.85 -12.78 7.42
C SER A 350 22.18 -14.13 6.78
N ARG A 351 21.41 -15.19 7.03
CA ARG A 351 21.59 -16.49 6.38
C ARG A 351 21.36 -16.42 4.87
N LEU A 352 20.25 -15.77 4.44
CA LEU A 352 19.96 -15.60 3.02
C LEU A 352 21.11 -14.85 2.29
N ARG A 353 21.70 -13.88 2.96
CA ARG A 353 22.87 -13.17 2.44
C ARG A 353 24.11 -14.07 2.36
N ASN A 354 24.38 -14.83 3.41
CA ASN A 354 25.52 -15.78 3.40
C ASN A 354 25.38 -16.86 2.31
N TRP A 355 24.14 -17.17 1.91
CA TRP A 355 23.88 -18.08 0.78
C TRP A 355 23.91 -17.38 -0.58
N GLY A 356 24.25 -16.09 -0.64
CA GLY A 356 24.30 -15.31 -1.88
C GLY A 356 22.93 -14.95 -2.47
N LEU A 357 21.84 -15.21 -1.74
CA LEU A 357 20.48 -14.91 -2.19
C LEU A 357 20.10 -13.43 -1.99
N LEU A 358 20.89 -12.70 -1.22
CA LEU A 358 20.72 -11.26 -1.00
C LEU A 358 22.07 -10.55 -1.22
N PRO A 359 22.05 -9.31 -1.72
CA PRO A 359 23.28 -8.53 -1.91
C PRO A 359 23.96 -8.22 -0.58
N ALA A 360 25.26 -7.92 -0.63
CA ALA A 360 26.06 -7.50 0.51
C ALA A 360 25.45 -6.28 1.21
N MET A 361 25.77 -6.10 2.49
CA MET A 361 25.31 -4.91 3.24
C MET A 361 25.86 -3.65 2.58
N SER A 362 25.00 -2.68 2.29
CA SER A 362 25.47 -1.35 1.94
C SER A 362 26.08 -0.69 3.19
N GLU A 363 27.25 -0.09 3.06
CA GLU A 363 27.98 0.55 4.19
C GLU A 363 27.23 1.65 4.93
N VAL A 364 26.09 2.12 4.42
CA VAL A 364 25.28 3.23 4.94
C VAL A 364 24.46 2.86 6.19
N THR A 365 24.50 1.60 6.67
CA THR A 365 23.60 1.16 7.77
C THR A 365 24.29 1.03 9.13
N THR A 366 25.40 1.67 9.36
CA THR A 366 25.89 1.87 10.74
C THR A 366 24.98 2.86 11.46
N ILE A 367 23.97 2.34 12.14
CA ILE A 367 23.13 3.11 13.06
C ILE A 367 24.08 3.64 14.15
N ARG A 368 24.45 4.92 14.07
CA ARG A 368 25.06 5.62 15.22
C ARG A 368 24.11 5.42 16.41
N LYS A 369 24.60 4.79 17.46
CA LYS A 369 23.84 4.64 18.72
C LYS A 369 23.41 6.04 19.17
N PRO A 370 22.18 6.25 19.66
CA PRO A 370 21.70 7.58 20.08
C PRO A 370 22.58 8.29 21.10
N GLY A 371 23.44 7.57 21.85
CA GLY A 371 24.38 8.14 22.80
C GLY A 371 25.66 8.75 22.22
N THR A 372 26.01 8.44 20.95
CA THR A 372 27.28 8.92 20.37
C THR A 372 27.19 10.36 19.86
N VAL A 373 25.98 10.85 19.51
CA VAL A 373 25.78 12.22 19.03
C VAL A 373 25.87 13.23 20.18
N ILE A 374 25.35 12.87 21.35
CA ILE A 374 25.42 13.74 22.54
C ILE A 374 26.86 13.83 23.03
N ALA A 375 27.62 12.73 23.03
CA ALA A 375 29.02 12.71 23.46
C ALA A 375 29.93 13.52 22.50
N GLN A 376 29.70 13.50 21.19
CA GLN A 376 30.47 14.30 20.23
C GLN A 376 30.13 15.80 20.30
N ALA A 377 28.84 16.16 20.41
CA ALA A 377 28.44 17.55 20.57
C ALA A 377 28.97 18.16 21.89
N THR A 378 29.01 17.37 22.96
CA THR A 378 29.58 17.82 24.23
C THR A 378 31.12 17.94 24.17
N GLN A 379 31.78 17.09 23.38
CA GLN A 379 33.22 17.13 23.19
C GLN A 379 33.64 18.26 22.24
N GLU A 380 32.88 18.56 21.21
CA GLU A 380 33.10 19.72 20.31
C GLU A 380 32.85 21.03 21.05
N ALA A 381 31.78 21.14 21.85
CA ALA A 381 31.51 22.31 22.68
C ALA A 381 32.60 22.55 23.75
N ALA A 382 33.12 21.49 24.35
CA ALA A 382 34.23 21.58 25.31
C ALA A 382 35.54 22.00 24.63
N THR A 383 35.80 21.56 23.40
CA THR A 383 36.99 21.95 22.63
C THR A 383 36.93 23.38 22.15
N GLU A 384 35.75 23.87 21.74
CA GLU A 384 35.55 25.27 21.37
C GLU A 384 35.66 26.22 22.59
N SER A 385 35.15 25.82 23.77
CA SER A 385 35.31 26.60 25.00
C SER A 385 36.78 26.70 25.40
N ALA A 386 37.50 25.57 25.35
CA ALA A 386 38.95 25.55 25.69
C ALA A 386 39.84 26.31 24.68
N ALA A 387 39.38 26.46 23.44
CA ALA A 387 40.05 27.27 22.44
C ALA A 387 39.81 28.78 22.61
N ARG A 388 38.66 29.19 23.15
CA ARG A 388 38.33 30.57 23.48
C ARG A 388 39.07 31.07 24.69
N ASP A 389 39.30 30.24 25.71
CA ASP A 389 40.02 30.57 26.93
C ASP A 389 41.54 30.67 26.71
N LYS A 390 42.08 30.24 25.56
CA LYS A 390 43.49 30.39 25.20
C LYS A 390 43.80 31.64 24.36
N VAL A 391 42.79 32.37 23.96
CA VAL A 391 42.89 33.59 23.11
C VAL A 391 42.52 34.86 23.91
N ALA A 392 42.02 34.72 25.12
CA ALA A 392 41.84 35.78 26.09
C ALA A 392 43.01 35.77 27.10
#